data_f9342d3ab58c6373dc1ebd105ae808ff
#
_entry.id   f9342d3ab58c6373dc1ebd105ae808ff
#
_cell.length_a   1.000
_cell.length_b   1.000
_cell.length_c   1.000
_cell.angle_alpha   90.00
_cell.angle_beta   90.00
_cell.angle_gamma   90.00
#
_symmetry.space_group_name_H-M   'P 1'
#
loop_
_entity.id
_entity.type
_entity.pdbx_description
1 polymer ?
#
loop_
_entity_poly.entity_id
_entity_poly.type
_entity_poly.pdbx_seq_one_letter_code
_entity_poly.pdbx_strand_id
1 'polypeptide(L)'
;MMKRELASKYDPKEVEDRLYAKWEKNGYFHAEPDPSKKPFTIVMPPPNITGQLHMGHALDNTMQDILVRYKRMQGYNALWQPGTDHASIATEVKIIETLKKQGIRKEDLGREGFLKRAWEWKEEYGGRIISQLKKMGSSADWQRERFTMDEGCSEAVKDVFVRLY
;
A
#
# COMPACT_ATOMS: atom_id res chain seq x y z
N MET A 1 6.45 8.31 41.90
CA MET A 1 6.34 7.67 40.58
C MET A 1 5.90 6.22 40.79
N MET A 2 4.68 5.86 40.39
CA MET A 2 4.27 4.45 40.42
C MET A 2 5.14 3.67 39.40
N LYS A 3 5.87 2.64 39.85
CA LYS A 3 6.52 1.69 38.99
C LYS A 3 5.41 0.96 38.23
N ARG A 4 5.33 1.18 36.92
CA ARG A 4 4.43 0.44 36.02
C ARG A 4 5.07 -0.93 35.85
N GLU A 5 4.51 -1.96 36.45
CA GLU A 5 4.92 -3.34 36.18
C GLU A 5 4.54 -3.71 34.75
N LEU A 6 5.48 -4.28 34.03
CA LEU A 6 5.22 -4.83 32.71
C LEU A 6 4.46 -6.16 32.84
N ALA A 7 3.54 -6.42 31.92
CA ALA A 7 2.89 -7.71 31.84
C ALA A 7 3.92 -8.83 31.62
N SER A 8 3.68 -9.99 32.20
CA SER A 8 4.60 -11.15 32.09
C SER A 8 4.70 -11.72 30.66
N LYS A 9 3.73 -11.40 29.81
CA LYS A 9 3.69 -11.81 28.39
C LYS A 9 3.33 -10.63 27.52
N TYR A 10 3.91 -10.56 26.32
CA TYR A 10 3.53 -9.60 25.31
C TYR A 10 2.19 -9.99 24.69
N ASP A 11 1.22 -9.06 24.70
CA ASP A 11 -0.03 -9.20 23.95
C ASP A 11 -0.04 -8.19 22.80
N PRO A 12 0.08 -8.64 21.55
CA PRO A 12 0.09 -7.76 20.38
C PRO A 12 -1.19 -6.93 20.25
N LYS A 13 -2.35 -7.46 20.65
CA LYS A 13 -3.63 -6.77 20.53
C LYS A 13 -3.72 -5.50 21.39
N GLU A 14 -3.05 -5.49 22.53
CA GLU A 14 -3.03 -4.34 23.42
C GLU A 14 -2.05 -3.24 22.97
N VAL A 15 -1.05 -3.62 22.16
CA VAL A 15 0.11 -2.76 21.90
C VAL A 15 0.16 -2.27 20.45
N GLU A 16 0.04 -3.16 19.48
CA GLU A 16 0.40 -2.87 18.08
C GLU A 16 -0.49 -1.79 17.45
N ASP A 17 -1.80 -1.95 17.49
CA ASP A 17 -2.72 -1.01 16.86
C ASP A 17 -2.62 0.39 17.46
N ARG A 18 -2.45 0.47 18.78
CA ARG A 18 -2.27 1.73 19.51
C ARG A 18 -0.96 2.42 19.15
N LEU A 19 0.13 1.66 19.04
CA LEU A 19 1.43 2.23 18.67
C LEU A 19 1.44 2.68 17.23
N TYR A 20 0.89 1.87 16.33
CA TYR A 20 0.85 2.20 14.91
C TYR A 20 0.02 3.47 14.65
N ALA A 21 -1.17 3.56 15.23
CA ALA A 21 -2.00 4.76 15.16
C ALA A 21 -1.29 6.01 15.71
N LYS A 22 -0.50 5.86 16.79
CA LYS A 22 0.32 6.96 17.31
C LYS A 22 1.39 7.38 16.31
N TRP A 23 2.05 6.46 15.63
CA TRP A 23 3.09 6.78 14.65
C TRP A 23 2.51 7.51 13.43
N GLU A 24 1.38 7.06 12.91
CA GLU A 24 0.68 7.76 11.82
C GLU A 24 0.23 9.16 12.21
N LYS A 25 -0.44 9.28 13.37
CA LYS A 25 -0.92 10.57 13.89
C LYS A 25 0.20 11.61 14.05
N ASN A 26 1.39 11.18 14.41
CA ASN A 26 2.54 12.06 14.59
C ASN A 26 3.34 12.28 13.30
N GLY A 27 2.94 11.69 12.18
CA GLY A 27 3.62 11.86 10.89
C GLY A 27 5.04 11.29 10.84
N TYR A 28 5.38 10.28 11.66
CA TYR A 28 6.75 9.78 11.75
C TYR A 28 7.26 9.12 10.47
N PHE A 29 6.36 8.76 9.57
CA PHE A 29 6.70 8.11 8.29
C PHE A 29 6.70 9.09 7.12
N HIS A 30 6.17 10.30 7.33
CA HIS A 30 6.06 11.32 6.30
C HIS A 30 7.40 12.01 6.06
N ALA A 31 7.73 12.24 4.79
CA ALA A 31 8.94 12.91 4.36
C ALA A 31 8.62 14.05 3.38
N GLU A 32 9.08 15.26 3.72
CA GLU A 32 9.07 16.41 2.82
C GLU A 32 10.48 16.72 2.33
N PRO A 33 10.65 17.31 1.12
CA PRO A 33 11.96 17.74 0.64
C PRO A 33 12.67 18.62 1.67
N ASP A 34 13.84 18.18 2.12
CA ASP A 34 14.67 18.92 3.08
C ASP A 34 16.12 18.99 2.55
N PRO A 35 16.55 20.14 2.00
CA PRO A 35 17.88 20.28 1.43
C PRO A 35 19.01 20.21 2.48
N SER A 36 18.69 20.32 3.76
CA SER A 36 19.66 20.18 4.87
C SER A 36 19.98 18.72 5.20
N LYS A 37 19.20 17.77 4.71
CA LYS A 37 19.36 16.34 4.98
C LYS A 37 19.67 15.55 3.72
N LYS A 38 20.49 14.53 3.88
CA LYS A 38 20.79 13.60 2.77
C LYS A 38 19.53 12.78 2.44
N PRO A 39 19.07 12.74 1.18
CA PRO A 39 17.91 11.98 0.81
C PRO A 39 18.19 10.47 0.75
N PHE A 40 17.15 9.68 1.07
CA PHE A 40 17.12 8.24 0.85
C PHE A 40 15.71 7.83 0.49
N THR A 41 15.50 7.25 -0.68
CA THR A 41 14.16 6.89 -1.16
C THR A 41 14.13 5.44 -1.61
N ILE A 42 13.09 4.73 -1.18
CA ILE A 42 12.68 3.44 -1.72
C ILE A 42 11.28 3.60 -2.29
N VAL A 43 11.07 3.14 -3.52
CA VAL A 43 9.74 2.94 -4.09
C VAL A 43 9.35 1.50 -3.83
N MET A 44 8.29 1.29 -3.06
CA MET A 44 7.76 -0.04 -2.79
C MET A 44 7.31 -0.67 -4.10
N PRO A 45 7.75 -1.89 -4.46
CA PRO A 45 7.13 -2.63 -5.54
C PRO A 45 5.64 -2.78 -5.25
N PRO A 46 4.75 -2.18 -6.07
CA PRO A 46 3.34 -2.09 -5.72
C PRO A 46 2.68 -3.46 -5.81
N PRO A 47 2.12 -4.00 -4.72
CA PRO A 47 1.41 -5.28 -4.75
C PRO A 47 0.21 -5.23 -5.69
N ASN A 48 0.01 -6.31 -6.44
CA ASN A 48 -1.15 -6.49 -7.30
C ASN A 48 -2.43 -6.65 -6.47
N ILE A 49 -3.51 -5.96 -6.83
CA ILE A 49 -4.80 -6.08 -6.15
C ILE A 49 -5.56 -7.38 -6.52
N THR A 50 -4.84 -8.46 -6.78
CA THR A 50 -5.41 -9.77 -7.15
C THR A 50 -5.87 -10.62 -5.96
N GLY A 51 -5.56 -10.18 -4.74
CA GLY A 51 -5.91 -10.90 -3.51
C GLY A 51 -5.21 -10.33 -2.28
N GLN A 52 -4.97 -11.21 -1.32
CA GLN A 52 -4.28 -10.87 -0.07
C GLN A 52 -2.76 -10.97 -0.22
N LEU A 53 -2.02 -10.29 0.66
CA LEU A 53 -0.58 -10.47 0.76
C LEU A 53 -0.23 -11.89 1.24
N HIS A 54 0.93 -12.36 0.87
CA HIS A 54 1.51 -13.63 1.31
C HIS A 54 2.92 -13.42 1.89
N MET A 55 3.53 -14.47 2.42
CA MET A 55 4.85 -14.40 3.08
C MET A 55 5.95 -13.78 2.22
N GLY A 56 5.91 -13.95 0.89
CA GLY A 56 6.86 -13.29 -0.01
C GLY A 56 6.76 -11.76 0.07
N HIS A 57 5.55 -11.21 0.08
CA HIS A 57 5.34 -9.78 0.29
C HIS A 57 5.80 -9.32 1.68
N ALA A 58 5.56 -10.14 2.71
CA ALA A 58 6.01 -9.83 4.06
C ALA A 58 7.54 -9.74 4.14
N LEU A 59 8.25 -10.68 3.52
CA LEU A 59 9.72 -10.68 3.46
C LEU A 59 10.24 -9.43 2.72
N ASP A 60 9.74 -9.19 1.51
CA ASP A 60 10.15 -8.05 0.69
C ASP A 60 9.94 -6.71 1.42
N ASN A 61 8.75 -6.49 1.96
CA ASN A 61 8.44 -5.26 2.68
C ASN A 61 9.25 -5.11 3.98
N THR A 62 9.50 -6.19 4.70
CA THR A 62 10.32 -6.15 5.92
C THR A 62 11.74 -5.73 5.63
N MET A 63 12.34 -6.23 4.55
CA MET A 63 13.70 -5.84 4.14
C MET A 63 13.79 -4.36 3.81
N GLN A 64 12.81 -3.83 3.08
CA GLN A 64 12.71 -2.40 2.74
C GLN A 64 12.51 -1.55 4.01
N ASP A 65 11.62 -1.97 4.90
CA ASP A 65 11.31 -1.25 6.14
C ASP A 65 12.54 -1.15 7.07
N ILE A 66 13.32 -2.22 7.19
CA ILE A 66 14.58 -2.22 7.95
C ILE A 66 15.52 -1.13 7.41
N LEU A 67 15.72 -1.07 6.09
CA LEU A 67 16.61 -0.10 5.47
C LEU A 67 16.12 1.34 5.67
N VAL A 68 14.84 1.60 5.47
CA VAL A 68 14.24 2.94 5.65
C VAL A 68 14.35 3.38 7.11
N ARG A 69 14.01 2.52 8.07
CA ARG A 69 14.14 2.81 9.51
C ARG A 69 15.60 3.07 9.90
N TYR A 70 16.52 2.27 9.42
CA TYR A 70 17.94 2.46 9.65
C TYR A 70 18.41 3.82 9.13
N LYS A 71 18.00 4.22 7.92
CA LYS A 71 18.34 5.52 7.36
C LYS A 71 17.72 6.69 8.13
N ARG A 72 16.48 6.56 8.60
CA ARG A 72 15.88 7.57 9.50
C ARG A 72 16.69 7.73 10.78
N MET A 73 17.13 6.62 11.39
CA MET A 73 17.99 6.67 12.59
C MET A 73 19.33 7.32 12.35
N GLN A 74 19.85 7.26 11.12
CA GLN A 74 21.07 7.96 10.70
C GLN A 74 20.84 9.45 10.36
N GLY A 75 19.62 9.98 10.50
CA GLY A 75 19.29 11.37 10.22
C GLY A 75 19.03 11.70 8.74
N TYR A 76 18.89 10.69 7.86
CA TYR A 76 18.52 10.93 6.47
C TYR A 76 17.07 11.41 6.37
N ASN A 77 16.79 12.17 5.31
CA ASN A 77 15.41 12.40 4.87
C ASN A 77 14.95 11.16 4.08
N ALA A 78 14.30 10.24 4.78
CA ALA A 78 14.00 8.93 4.21
C ALA A 78 12.52 8.80 3.83
N LEU A 79 12.27 8.61 2.54
CA LEU A 79 10.96 8.34 1.96
C LEU A 79 10.83 6.86 1.58
N TRP A 80 9.79 6.21 2.07
CA TRP A 80 9.33 4.93 1.54
C TRP A 80 7.98 5.15 0.87
N GLN A 81 8.01 5.20 -0.46
CA GLN A 81 6.85 5.49 -1.30
C GLN A 81 5.98 4.23 -1.46
N PRO A 82 4.77 4.17 -0.89
CA PRO A 82 3.87 3.03 -1.05
C PRO A 82 2.99 3.16 -2.29
N GLY A 83 2.45 2.01 -2.72
CA GLY A 83 1.44 1.97 -3.77
C GLY A 83 0.85 0.58 -3.94
N THR A 84 -0.18 0.48 -4.79
CA THR A 84 -0.80 -0.77 -5.23
C THR A 84 -0.95 -0.79 -6.74
N ASP A 85 -0.90 -1.99 -7.34
CA ASP A 85 -1.00 -2.17 -8.77
C ASP A 85 -2.36 -2.75 -9.15
N HIS A 86 -3.00 -2.14 -10.15
CA HIS A 86 -4.25 -2.64 -10.73
C HIS A 86 -4.09 -4.00 -11.43
N ALA A 87 -2.88 -4.37 -11.84
CA ALA A 87 -2.51 -5.67 -12.41
C ALA A 87 -3.40 -6.15 -13.59
N SER A 88 -4.13 -5.23 -14.21
CA SER A 88 -4.92 -5.39 -15.44
C SER A 88 -5.53 -6.82 -15.64
N ILE A 89 -4.92 -7.62 -16.50
CA ILE A 89 -5.40 -8.98 -16.91
C ILE A 89 -5.64 -9.89 -15.70
N ALA A 90 -4.72 -9.93 -14.74
CA ALA A 90 -4.85 -10.81 -13.58
C ALA A 90 -6.02 -10.42 -12.68
N THR A 91 -6.24 -9.13 -12.46
CA THR A 91 -7.39 -8.61 -11.71
C THR A 91 -8.70 -8.86 -12.46
N GLU A 92 -8.73 -8.64 -13.78
CA GLU A 92 -9.90 -8.93 -14.60
C GLU A 92 -10.32 -10.41 -14.48
N VAL A 93 -9.37 -11.35 -14.55
CA VAL A 93 -9.66 -12.79 -14.37
C VAL A 93 -10.31 -13.04 -13.01
N LYS A 94 -9.81 -12.43 -11.93
CA LYS A 94 -10.37 -12.58 -10.59
C LYS A 94 -11.80 -12.03 -10.47
N ILE A 95 -12.06 -10.89 -11.08
CA ILE A 95 -13.41 -10.30 -11.13
C ILE A 95 -14.35 -11.22 -11.91
N ILE A 96 -13.93 -11.72 -13.07
CA ILE A 96 -14.74 -12.63 -13.89
C ILE A 96 -15.05 -13.94 -13.14
N GLU A 97 -14.07 -14.52 -12.44
CA GLU A 97 -14.29 -15.69 -11.59
C GLU A 97 -15.34 -15.44 -10.51
N THR A 98 -15.31 -14.25 -9.92
CA THR A 98 -16.29 -13.85 -8.88
C THR A 98 -17.70 -13.63 -9.47
N LEU A 99 -17.78 -12.97 -10.62
CA LEU A 99 -19.04 -12.77 -11.33
C LEU A 99 -19.68 -14.11 -11.74
N LYS A 100 -18.88 -15.06 -12.24
CA LYS A 100 -19.35 -16.41 -12.58
C LYS A 100 -19.99 -17.13 -11.38
N LYS A 101 -19.43 -16.99 -10.18
CA LYS A 101 -20.01 -17.55 -8.96
C LYS A 101 -21.38 -16.93 -8.63
N GLN A 102 -21.63 -15.70 -9.09
CA GLN A 102 -22.89 -14.98 -8.94
C GLN A 102 -23.86 -15.23 -10.11
N GLY A 103 -23.48 -16.05 -11.09
CA GLY A 103 -24.29 -16.31 -12.29
C GLY A 103 -24.29 -15.15 -13.29
N ILE A 104 -23.36 -14.22 -13.21
CA ILE A 104 -23.27 -13.03 -14.06
C ILE A 104 -22.13 -13.23 -15.07
N ARG A 105 -22.38 -12.93 -16.34
CA ARG A 105 -21.34 -12.92 -17.37
C ARG A 105 -20.83 -11.49 -17.57
N LYS A 106 -19.55 -11.34 -17.94
CA LYS A 106 -18.94 -10.04 -18.21
C LYS A 106 -19.70 -9.27 -19.29
N GLU A 107 -20.12 -9.98 -20.34
CA GLU A 107 -20.85 -9.44 -21.48
C GLU A 107 -22.20 -8.81 -21.08
N ASP A 108 -22.86 -9.38 -20.05
CA ASP A 108 -24.16 -8.89 -19.56
C ASP A 108 -24.04 -7.52 -18.86
N LEU A 109 -22.86 -7.18 -18.37
CA LEU A 109 -22.59 -5.90 -17.69
C LEU A 109 -22.22 -4.77 -18.65
N GLY A 110 -21.72 -5.08 -19.83
CA GLY A 110 -21.11 -4.10 -20.71
C GLY A 110 -19.87 -3.45 -20.10
N ARG A 111 -19.30 -2.48 -20.81
CA ARG A 111 -18.05 -1.79 -20.38
C ARG A 111 -18.22 -1.04 -19.03
N GLU A 112 -19.26 -0.25 -18.92
CA GLU A 112 -19.47 0.59 -17.72
C GLU A 112 -19.77 -0.25 -16.46
N GLY A 113 -20.62 -1.26 -16.60
CA GLY A 113 -20.92 -2.18 -15.49
C GLY A 113 -19.69 -2.96 -15.04
N PHE A 114 -18.86 -3.40 -15.98
CA PHE A 114 -17.60 -4.08 -15.63
C PHE A 114 -16.59 -3.14 -14.95
N LEU A 115 -16.43 -1.90 -15.43
CA LEU A 115 -15.56 -0.90 -14.78
C LEU A 115 -16.02 -0.61 -13.34
N LYS A 116 -17.33 -0.51 -13.11
CA LYS A 116 -17.85 -0.34 -11.75
C LYS A 116 -17.41 -1.50 -10.84
N ARG A 117 -17.52 -2.74 -11.30
CA ARG A 117 -17.04 -3.92 -10.55
C ARG A 117 -15.53 -3.90 -10.31
N ALA A 118 -14.75 -3.40 -11.28
CA ALA A 118 -13.31 -3.27 -11.13
C ALA A 118 -12.94 -2.23 -10.05
N TRP A 119 -13.65 -1.13 -9.97
CA TRP A 119 -13.45 -0.14 -8.90
C TRP A 119 -13.90 -0.64 -7.53
N GLU A 120 -15.03 -1.34 -7.43
CA GLU A 120 -15.46 -2.01 -6.19
C GLU A 120 -14.40 -3.01 -5.71
N TRP A 121 -13.83 -3.79 -6.62
CA TRP A 121 -12.72 -4.71 -6.35
C TRP A 121 -11.47 -3.99 -5.83
N LYS A 122 -11.10 -2.87 -6.45
CA LYS A 122 -9.97 -2.03 -6.01
C LYS A 122 -10.18 -1.52 -4.59
N GLU A 123 -11.37 -1.04 -4.24
CA GLU A 123 -11.66 -0.56 -2.90
C GLU A 123 -11.52 -1.69 -1.86
N GLU A 124 -12.04 -2.88 -2.17
CA GLU A 124 -11.98 -4.02 -1.26
C GLU A 124 -10.55 -4.53 -1.07
N TYR A 125 -9.88 -4.89 -2.17
CA TYR A 125 -8.58 -5.58 -2.09
C TYR A 125 -7.40 -4.62 -1.92
N GLY A 126 -7.44 -3.44 -2.51
CA GLY A 126 -6.43 -2.40 -2.27
C GLY A 126 -6.45 -1.96 -0.80
N GLY A 127 -7.62 -1.68 -0.24
CA GLY A 127 -7.76 -1.35 1.18
C GLY A 127 -7.30 -2.47 2.11
N ARG A 128 -7.56 -3.73 1.75
CA ARG A 128 -7.08 -4.90 2.52
C ARG A 128 -5.57 -5.02 2.50
N ILE A 129 -4.93 -4.84 1.35
CA ILE A 129 -3.46 -4.85 1.20
C ILE A 129 -2.83 -3.80 2.10
N ILE A 130 -3.29 -2.56 2.04
CA ILE A 130 -2.79 -1.47 2.87
C ILE A 130 -2.97 -1.77 4.35
N SER A 131 -4.14 -2.30 4.74
CA SER A 131 -4.40 -2.73 6.12
C SER A 131 -3.43 -3.82 6.60
N GLN A 132 -3.11 -4.80 5.75
CA GLN A 132 -2.14 -5.85 6.05
C GLN A 132 -0.72 -5.30 6.20
N LEU A 133 -0.29 -4.38 5.33
CA LEU A 133 1.01 -3.70 5.44
C LEU A 133 1.12 -2.90 6.74
N LYS A 134 0.08 -2.16 7.10
CA LYS A 134 0.03 -1.43 8.37
C LYS A 134 0.08 -2.38 9.57
N LYS A 135 -0.62 -3.51 9.49
CA LYS A 135 -0.60 -4.54 10.56
C LYS A 135 0.77 -5.20 10.72
N MET A 136 1.55 -5.30 9.66
CA MET A 136 2.96 -5.72 9.71
C MET A 136 3.88 -4.66 10.33
N GLY A 137 3.39 -3.44 10.56
CA GLY A 137 4.16 -2.33 11.11
C GLY A 137 4.94 -1.55 10.06
N SER A 138 4.65 -1.70 8.77
CA SER A 138 5.37 -1.03 7.67
C SER A 138 5.38 0.48 7.84
N SER A 139 6.56 1.11 7.82
CA SER A 139 6.74 2.54 8.05
C SER A 139 6.75 3.35 6.75
N ALA A 140 5.86 3.01 5.82
CA ALA A 140 5.70 3.73 4.56
C ALA A 140 4.96 5.06 4.74
N ASP A 141 5.20 6.00 3.83
CA ASP A 141 4.52 7.29 3.80
C ASP A 141 3.13 7.18 3.17
N TRP A 142 2.15 6.81 3.97
CA TRP A 142 0.77 6.57 3.53
C TRP A 142 0.08 7.82 2.98
N GLN A 143 0.56 9.02 3.27
CA GLN A 143 0.03 10.25 2.68
C GLN A 143 0.40 10.38 1.20
N ARG A 144 1.41 9.62 0.76
CA ARG A 144 1.89 9.57 -0.63
C ARG A 144 1.50 8.27 -1.33
N GLU A 145 0.56 7.50 -0.77
CA GLU A 145 0.08 6.29 -1.42
C GLU A 145 -0.37 6.56 -2.86
N ARG A 146 0.05 5.68 -3.78
CA ARG A 146 -0.32 5.73 -5.19
C ARG A 146 -1.02 4.44 -5.62
N PHE A 147 -1.93 4.57 -6.55
CA PHE A 147 -2.51 3.45 -7.28
C PHE A 147 -2.18 3.62 -8.77
N THR A 148 -1.76 2.55 -9.43
CA THR A 148 -1.26 2.64 -10.82
C THR A 148 -2.28 3.12 -11.84
N MET A 149 -3.57 3.20 -11.47
CA MET A 149 -4.65 3.81 -12.26
C MET A 149 -5.25 5.06 -11.61
N ASP A 150 -4.58 5.68 -10.64
CA ASP A 150 -5.04 6.96 -10.13
C ASP A 150 -4.94 8.06 -11.21
N GLU A 151 -5.58 9.18 -10.97
CA GLU A 151 -5.66 10.28 -11.94
C GLU A 151 -4.26 10.72 -12.40
N GLY A 152 -3.32 10.94 -11.49
CA GLY A 152 -1.97 11.39 -11.82
C GLY A 152 -1.17 10.37 -12.63
N CYS A 153 -1.27 9.07 -12.30
CA CYS A 153 -0.64 8.01 -13.08
C CYS A 153 -1.29 7.89 -14.48
N SER A 154 -2.62 8.01 -14.55
CA SER A 154 -3.36 7.98 -15.82
C SER A 154 -2.98 9.14 -16.73
N GLU A 155 -2.86 10.35 -16.22
CA GLU A 155 -2.43 11.52 -16.98
C GLU A 155 -0.98 11.38 -17.45
N ALA A 156 -0.07 10.89 -16.59
CA ALA A 156 1.32 10.66 -16.96
C ALA A 156 1.44 9.64 -18.11
N VAL A 157 0.64 8.56 -18.09
CA VAL A 157 0.62 7.56 -19.17
C VAL A 157 0.14 8.20 -20.49
N LYS A 158 -0.91 9.01 -20.46
CA LYS A 158 -1.42 9.71 -21.64
C LYS A 158 -0.38 10.68 -22.21
N ASP A 159 0.28 11.48 -21.35
CA ASP A 159 1.31 12.44 -21.77
C ASP A 159 2.47 11.73 -22.47
N VAL A 160 2.97 10.63 -21.88
CA VAL A 160 4.04 9.83 -22.50
C VAL A 160 3.58 9.23 -23.81
N PHE A 161 2.36 8.69 -23.88
CA PHE A 161 1.83 8.13 -25.12
C PHE A 161 1.79 9.16 -26.24
N VAL A 162 1.29 10.37 -25.97
CA VAL A 162 1.23 11.46 -26.94
C VAL A 162 2.61 11.92 -27.38
N ARG A 163 3.60 11.96 -26.48
CA ARG A 163 4.98 12.35 -26.83
C ARG A 163 5.71 11.31 -27.67
N LEU A 164 5.32 10.05 -27.56
CA LEU A 164 5.93 8.98 -28.33
C LEU A 164 5.30 8.80 -29.72
N TYR A 165 4.10 9.32 -29.94
CA TYR A 165 3.40 9.32 -31.23
C TYR A 165 3.92 10.45 -32.10
#